data_1337437205614f969d555123ac4a6165
#
_entry.id   1337437205614f969d555123ac4a6165
#
_cell.length_a   1.000
_cell.length_b   1.000
_cell.length_c   1.000
_cell.angle_alpha   90.00
_cell.angle_beta   90.00
_cell.angle_gamma   90.00
#
_symmetry.space_group_name_H-M   'P 1'
#
loop_
_entity.id
_entity.type
_entity.pdbx_description
1 polymer ?
#
loop_
_entity_poly.entity_id
_entity_poly.type
_entity_poly.pdbx_seq_one_letter_code
_entity_poly.pdbx_strand_id
1 'polypeptide(L)'
;VGDVQGILVPPDQLRALIVAEAELGERIMRALILRRVSLIQAGATGATIIGAADSASVLRLRTFLQRNGQPHHVVTAEDDPVAAQLLVQYGAAAAEAVAVTPGGTVLIDPSETELATALGMIDDRVCERIFDVLVVGAGPAGLSTAVYAASEGLHVAVLDCRSFGGQAGASARIENYLGFPTGISGQALAGRAFIQAQKFGAKMII
;
A
#
# COMPACT_ATOMS: atom_id res chain seq x y z
N VAL A 1 -16.09 23.25 8.82
CA VAL A 1 -15.23 22.95 7.66
C VAL A 1 -15.34 24.16 6.76
N GLY A 2 -14.26 24.95 6.62
CA GLY A 2 -14.27 26.14 5.77
C GLY A 2 -14.13 25.77 4.30
N ASP A 3 -14.47 26.68 3.39
CA ASP A 3 -14.26 26.54 1.96
C ASP A 3 -12.76 26.40 1.67
N VAL A 4 -12.38 25.34 0.96
CA VAL A 4 -11.01 25.08 0.52
C VAL A 4 -10.91 25.33 -0.98
N GLN A 5 -10.05 26.27 -1.37
CA GLN A 5 -9.66 26.44 -2.76
C GLN A 5 -8.44 25.56 -3.05
N GLY A 6 -8.48 24.79 -4.11
CA GLY A 6 -7.41 23.88 -4.50
C GLY A 6 -7.34 23.66 -6.00
N ILE A 7 -6.20 23.18 -6.48
CA ILE A 7 -6.00 22.77 -7.86
C ILE A 7 -6.09 21.24 -7.89
N LEU A 8 -7.01 20.71 -8.69
CA LEU A 8 -7.09 19.28 -8.95
C LEU A 8 -6.11 18.92 -10.06
N VAL A 9 -5.11 18.12 -9.74
CA VAL A 9 -4.13 17.63 -10.70
C VAL A 9 -4.38 16.15 -10.98
N PRO A 10 -4.71 15.75 -12.22
CA PRO A 10 -4.87 14.35 -12.58
C PRO A 10 -3.58 13.54 -12.34
N PRO A 11 -3.67 12.24 -12.01
CA PRO A 11 -2.50 11.41 -11.66
C PRO A 11 -1.40 11.42 -12.72
N ASP A 12 -1.76 11.38 -14.00
CA ASP A 12 -0.77 11.38 -15.08
C ASP A 12 -0.06 12.73 -15.22
N GLN A 13 -0.77 13.83 -15.02
CA GLN A 13 -0.19 15.18 -15.02
C GLN A 13 0.68 15.40 -13.78
N LEU A 14 0.27 14.88 -12.62
CA LEU A 14 1.09 14.91 -11.40
C LEU A 14 2.40 14.14 -11.60
N ARG A 15 2.32 12.98 -12.24
CA ARG A 15 3.50 12.16 -12.55
C ARG A 15 4.45 12.91 -13.51
N ALA A 16 3.94 13.48 -14.58
CA ALA A 16 4.72 14.28 -15.52
C ALA A 16 5.40 15.47 -14.82
N LEU A 17 4.67 16.16 -13.94
CA LEU A 17 5.21 17.28 -13.16
C LEU A 17 6.35 16.83 -12.21
N ILE A 18 6.16 15.71 -11.50
CA ILE A 18 7.18 15.16 -10.58
C ILE A 18 8.47 14.80 -11.33
N VAL A 19 8.37 14.34 -12.57
CA VAL A 19 9.54 14.00 -13.41
C VAL A 19 10.19 15.25 -13.99
N ALA A 20 9.40 16.19 -14.49
CA ALA A 20 9.90 17.40 -15.15
C ALA A 20 10.57 18.39 -14.18
N GLU A 21 10.01 18.53 -12.97
CA GLU A 21 10.42 19.51 -11.97
C GLU A 21 11.03 18.81 -10.75
N ALA A 22 12.34 18.53 -10.79
CA ALA A 22 13.02 17.69 -9.80
C ALA A 22 12.86 18.19 -8.36
N GLU A 23 13.04 19.50 -8.12
CA GLU A 23 12.93 20.08 -6.77
C GLU A 23 11.48 20.04 -6.24
N LEU A 24 10.51 20.40 -7.07
CA LEU A 24 9.10 20.34 -6.73
C LEU A 24 8.66 18.89 -6.55
N GLY A 25 9.13 17.99 -7.41
CA GLY A 25 8.89 16.56 -7.34
C GLY A 25 9.38 15.96 -6.03
N GLU A 26 10.59 16.30 -5.58
CA GLU A 26 11.12 15.85 -4.28
C GLU A 26 10.25 16.33 -3.12
N ARG A 27 9.84 17.58 -3.12
CA ARG A 27 8.97 18.16 -2.08
C ARG A 27 7.62 17.48 -2.03
N ILE A 28 6.98 17.24 -3.18
CA ILE A 28 5.69 16.53 -3.28
C ILE A 28 5.84 15.11 -2.77
N MET A 29 6.86 14.37 -3.23
CA MET A 29 7.09 12.99 -2.83
C MET A 29 7.38 12.87 -1.34
N ARG A 30 8.19 13.78 -0.79
CA ARG A 30 8.46 13.83 0.66
C ARG A 30 7.16 14.07 1.44
N ALA A 31 6.32 15.00 1.01
CA ALA A 31 5.03 15.28 1.66
C ALA A 31 4.09 14.08 1.62
N LEU A 32 4.00 13.37 0.49
CA LEU A 32 3.18 12.17 0.35
C LEU A 32 3.67 11.03 1.25
N ILE A 33 4.99 10.82 1.33
CA ILE A 33 5.58 9.80 2.22
C ILE A 33 5.28 10.13 3.69
N LEU A 34 5.51 11.37 4.11
CA LEU A 34 5.25 11.79 5.49
C LEU A 34 3.77 11.71 5.85
N ARG A 35 2.88 12.11 4.94
CA ARG A 35 1.43 11.98 5.14
C ARG A 35 1.02 10.52 5.28
N ARG A 36 1.52 9.62 4.42
CA ARG A 36 1.22 8.19 4.51
C ARG A 36 1.67 7.60 5.84
N VAL A 37 2.90 7.90 6.26
CA VAL A 37 3.43 7.46 7.57
C VAL A 37 2.56 7.99 8.72
N SER A 38 2.18 9.26 8.68
CA SER A 38 1.32 9.88 9.71
C SER A 38 -0.06 9.23 9.76
N LEU A 39 -0.68 8.93 8.61
CA LEU A 39 -1.98 8.26 8.56
C LEU A 39 -1.92 6.83 9.11
N ILE A 40 -0.85 6.09 8.79
CA ILE A 40 -0.62 4.75 9.34
C ILE A 40 -0.48 4.80 10.87
N GLN A 41 0.29 5.77 11.38
CA GLN A 41 0.51 5.93 12.82
C GLN A 41 -0.73 6.40 13.58
N ALA A 42 -1.55 7.24 12.94
CA ALA A 42 -2.74 7.80 13.58
C ALA A 42 -3.95 6.83 13.57
N GLY A 43 -3.93 5.76 12.76
CA GLY A 43 -5.07 4.87 12.57
C GLY A 43 -6.34 5.57 12.04
N ALA A 44 -6.22 6.85 11.63
CA ALA A 44 -7.35 7.75 11.43
C ALA A 44 -8.10 7.54 10.10
N THR A 45 -7.49 6.81 9.17
CA THR A 45 -8.10 6.54 7.84
C THR A 45 -7.54 5.25 7.29
N GLY A 46 -8.39 4.36 6.82
CA GLY A 46 -7.95 3.08 6.25
C GLY A 46 -9.01 2.00 6.45
N ALA A 47 -8.60 0.77 6.21
CA ALA A 47 -9.45 -0.37 6.46
C ALA A 47 -9.61 -0.60 7.98
N THR A 48 -10.82 -0.92 8.40
CA THR A 48 -11.10 -1.41 9.76
C THR A 48 -11.19 -2.93 9.71
N ILE A 49 -10.41 -3.62 10.54
CA ILE A 49 -10.52 -5.06 10.74
C ILE A 49 -11.22 -5.28 12.08
N ILE A 50 -12.34 -5.98 12.07
CA ILE A 50 -13.13 -6.32 13.25
C ILE A 50 -12.89 -7.79 13.55
N GLY A 51 -12.46 -8.12 14.76
CA GLY A 51 -12.21 -9.47 15.23
C GLY A 51 -11.24 -9.52 16.40
N ALA A 52 -11.03 -10.70 16.96
CA ALA A 52 -10.07 -10.89 18.04
C ALA A 52 -8.64 -10.60 17.54
N ALA A 53 -7.92 -9.74 18.26
CA ALA A 53 -6.61 -9.26 17.83
C ALA A 53 -5.54 -10.34 17.66
N ASP A 54 -5.72 -11.48 18.30
CA ASP A 54 -4.87 -12.68 18.29
C ASP A 54 -5.36 -13.76 17.30
N SER A 55 -6.53 -13.57 16.65
CA SER A 55 -7.01 -14.54 15.66
C SER A 55 -6.08 -14.61 14.45
N ALA A 56 -5.93 -15.80 13.88
CA ALA A 56 -5.09 -16.02 12.70
C ALA A 56 -5.53 -15.17 11.51
N SER A 57 -6.84 -15.03 11.31
CA SER A 57 -7.42 -14.24 10.22
C SER A 57 -7.16 -12.74 10.39
N VAL A 58 -7.34 -12.18 11.59
CA VAL A 58 -7.01 -10.77 11.89
C VAL A 58 -5.52 -10.51 11.72
N LEU A 59 -4.66 -11.38 12.25
CA LEU A 59 -3.20 -11.26 12.13
C LEU A 59 -2.75 -11.31 10.66
N ARG A 60 -3.33 -12.19 9.85
CA ARG A 60 -3.05 -12.31 8.42
C ARG A 60 -3.40 -11.04 7.69
N LEU A 61 -4.64 -10.54 7.83
CA LEU A 61 -5.11 -9.33 7.16
C LEU A 61 -4.33 -8.09 7.60
N ARG A 62 -4.07 -7.95 8.91
CA ARG A 62 -3.24 -6.87 9.46
C ARG A 62 -1.84 -6.88 8.88
N THR A 63 -1.19 -8.04 8.85
CA THR A 63 0.16 -8.20 8.30
C THR A 63 0.19 -7.85 6.81
N PHE A 64 -0.82 -8.29 6.05
CA PHE A 64 -0.96 -7.94 4.64
C PHE A 64 -1.06 -6.43 4.44
N LEU A 65 -1.97 -5.75 5.15
CA LEU A 65 -2.15 -4.30 5.06
C LEU A 65 -0.90 -3.53 5.50
N GLN A 66 -0.26 -3.96 6.59
CA GLN A 66 0.98 -3.35 7.08
C GLN A 66 2.11 -3.44 6.06
N ARG A 67 2.34 -4.62 5.48
CA ARG A 67 3.38 -4.83 4.46
C ARG A 67 3.15 -4.01 3.20
N ASN A 68 1.89 -3.84 2.80
CA ASN A 68 1.51 -3.02 1.67
C ASN A 68 1.36 -1.53 2.02
N GLY A 69 1.74 -1.13 3.24
CA GLY A 69 1.68 0.23 3.71
C GLY A 69 0.27 0.82 3.66
N GLN A 70 -0.77 -0.01 3.78
CA GLN A 70 -2.16 0.44 3.82
C GLN A 70 -2.52 0.87 5.24
N PRO A 71 -3.04 2.10 5.44
CA PRO A 71 -3.57 2.52 6.72
C PRO A 71 -4.70 1.58 7.16
N HIS A 72 -4.64 1.13 8.40
CA HIS A 72 -5.67 0.25 8.96
C HIS A 72 -5.66 0.32 10.48
N HIS A 73 -6.77 -0.10 11.09
CA HIS A 73 -6.87 -0.33 12.52
C HIS A 73 -7.65 -1.61 12.80
N VAL A 74 -7.41 -2.18 13.97
CA VAL A 74 -8.10 -3.38 14.43
C VAL A 74 -8.95 -3.01 15.61
N VAL A 75 -10.20 -3.43 15.60
CA VAL A 75 -11.17 -3.24 16.68
C VAL A 75 -11.79 -4.58 17.06
N THR A 76 -12.16 -4.73 18.32
CA THR A 76 -12.94 -5.87 18.77
C THR A 76 -14.41 -5.43 18.93
N ALA A 77 -15.34 -6.38 18.76
CA ALA A 77 -16.76 -6.09 19.00
C ALA A 77 -17.07 -5.79 20.48
N GLU A 78 -16.17 -6.18 21.39
CA GLU A 78 -16.31 -5.94 22.82
C GLU A 78 -15.98 -4.48 23.17
N ASP A 79 -14.99 -3.90 22.46
CA ASP A 79 -14.51 -2.56 22.75
C ASP A 79 -15.21 -1.48 21.91
N ASP A 80 -15.83 -1.85 20.78
CA ASP A 80 -16.46 -0.92 19.84
C ASP A 80 -17.94 -1.29 19.57
N PRO A 81 -18.89 -0.54 20.14
CA PRO A 81 -20.32 -0.78 19.92
C PRO A 81 -20.76 -0.67 18.45
N VAL A 82 -20.06 0.14 17.63
CA VAL A 82 -20.37 0.29 16.21
C VAL A 82 -19.94 -0.98 15.47
N ALA A 83 -18.78 -1.53 15.82
CA ALA A 83 -18.35 -2.82 15.30
C ALA A 83 -19.31 -3.94 15.65
N ALA A 84 -19.77 -4.00 16.91
CA ALA A 84 -20.76 -4.99 17.34
C ALA A 84 -22.08 -4.90 16.55
N GLN A 85 -22.61 -3.68 16.35
CA GLN A 85 -23.81 -3.47 15.54
C GLN A 85 -23.62 -3.90 14.09
N LEU A 86 -22.48 -3.61 13.50
CA LEU A 86 -22.15 -3.99 12.13
C LEU A 86 -22.12 -5.51 11.97
N LEU A 87 -21.50 -6.24 12.91
CA LEU A 87 -21.48 -7.70 12.87
C LEU A 87 -22.89 -8.29 12.91
N VAL A 88 -23.79 -7.72 13.72
CA VAL A 88 -25.22 -8.14 13.77
C VAL A 88 -25.92 -7.82 12.45
N GLN A 89 -25.74 -6.61 11.93
CA GLN A 89 -26.40 -6.16 10.70
C GLN A 89 -26.05 -7.03 9.49
N TYR A 90 -24.78 -7.47 9.40
CA TYR A 90 -24.29 -8.29 8.28
C TYR A 90 -24.33 -9.80 8.56
N GLY A 91 -24.87 -10.23 9.71
CA GLY A 91 -24.93 -11.65 10.09
C GLY A 91 -23.55 -12.29 10.31
N ALA A 92 -22.57 -11.48 10.65
CA ALA A 92 -21.15 -11.86 10.71
C ALA A 92 -20.67 -12.14 12.15
N ALA A 93 -21.56 -12.41 13.09
CA ALA A 93 -21.23 -12.65 14.49
C ALA A 93 -20.32 -13.88 14.71
N ALA A 94 -20.32 -14.84 13.78
CA ALA A 94 -19.50 -16.05 13.83
C ALA A 94 -18.22 -15.93 12.96
N ALA A 95 -18.00 -14.80 12.30
CA ALA A 95 -16.81 -14.59 11.45
C ALA A 95 -15.53 -14.44 12.30
N GLU A 96 -14.42 -14.97 11.81
CA GLU A 96 -13.13 -14.79 12.46
C GLU A 96 -12.57 -13.38 12.25
N ALA A 97 -12.87 -12.77 11.10
CA ALA A 97 -12.48 -11.41 10.78
C ALA A 97 -13.46 -10.76 9.81
N VAL A 98 -13.84 -9.53 10.07
CA VAL A 98 -14.60 -8.69 9.12
C VAL A 98 -13.75 -7.50 8.75
N ALA A 99 -13.64 -7.19 7.46
CA ALA A 99 -12.91 -6.02 6.99
C ALA A 99 -13.90 -5.00 6.41
N VAL A 100 -13.77 -3.75 6.84
CA VAL A 100 -14.53 -2.62 6.32
C VAL A 100 -13.58 -1.68 5.60
N THR A 101 -13.79 -1.43 4.32
CA THR A 101 -12.97 -0.51 3.54
C THR A 101 -13.36 0.95 3.82
N PRO A 102 -12.49 1.93 3.50
CA PRO A 102 -12.83 3.34 3.59
C PRO A 102 -14.06 3.74 2.73
N GLY A 103 -14.33 2.98 1.69
CA GLY A 103 -15.53 3.15 0.84
C GLY A 103 -16.81 2.55 1.41
N GLY A 104 -16.75 1.92 2.58
CA GLY A 104 -17.91 1.31 3.24
C GLY A 104 -18.21 -0.13 2.79
N THR A 105 -17.38 -0.75 1.97
CA THR A 105 -17.53 -2.16 1.58
C THR A 105 -17.20 -3.05 2.78
N VAL A 106 -18.11 -3.97 3.12
CA VAL A 106 -17.96 -4.93 4.21
C VAL A 106 -17.65 -6.30 3.62
N LEU A 107 -16.56 -6.91 4.07
CA LEU A 107 -16.08 -8.23 3.67
C LEU A 107 -16.05 -9.14 4.89
N ILE A 108 -16.64 -10.34 4.77
CA ILE A 108 -16.71 -11.33 5.85
C ILE A 108 -15.67 -12.42 5.55
N ASP A 109 -14.77 -12.67 6.49
CA ASP A 109 -13.65 -13.60 6.38
C ASP A 109 -12.87 -13.49 5.05
N PRO A 110 -12.50 -12.27 4.60
CA PRO A 110 -11.91 -12.12 3.29
C PRO A 110 -10.53 -12.77 3.18
N SER A 111 -10.21 -13.21 1.98
CA SER A 111 -8.84 -13.46 1.56
C SER A 111 -8.07 -12.14 1.41
N GLU A 112 -6.75 -12.21 1.33
CA GLU A 112 -5.89 -11.05 1.04
C GLU A 112 -6.22 -10.44 -0.34
N THR A 113 -6.55 -11.29 -1.32
CA THR A 113 -6.91 -10.85 -2.69
C THR A 113 -8.25 -10.11 -2.72
N GLU A 114 -9.28 -10.61 -2.01
CA GLU A 114 -10.57 -9.92 -1.93
C GLU A 114 -10.44 -8.56 -1.24
N LEU A 115 -9.65 -8.50 -0.16
CA LEU A 115 -9.37 -7.23 0.52
C LEU A 115 -8.59 -6.27 -0.38
N ALA A 116 -7.57 -6.76 -1.10
CA ALA A 116 -6.79 -5.98 -2.05
C ALA A 116 -7.66 -5.40 -3.18
N THR A 117 -8.55 -6.22 -3.73
CA THR A 117 -9.50 -5.80 -4.78
C THR A 117 -10.44 -4.71 -4.25
N ALA A 118 -11.03 -4.92 -3.07
CA ALA A 118 -11.95 -3.95 -2.47
C ALA A 118 -11.27 -2.63 -2.07
N LEU A 119 -9.96 -2.66 -1.81
CA LEU A 119 -9.15 -1.46 -1.56
C LEU A 119 -8.63 -0.79 -2.84
N GLY A 120 -8.95 -1.34 -4.02
CA GLY A 120 -8.46 -0.81 -5.30
C GLY A 120 -6.95 -0.97 -5.49
N MET A 121 -6.34 -1.96 -4.84
CA MET A 121 -4.92 -2.26 -4.96
C MET A 121 -4.61 -3.07 -6.23
N ILE A 122 -5.60 -3.76 -6.77
CA ILE A 122 -5.52 -4.54 -8.01
C ILE A 122 -6.11 -3.72 -9.14
N ASP A 123 -5.35 -3.51 -10.21
CA ASP A 123 -5.81 -2.84 -11.44
C ASP A 123 -6.02 -3.87 -12.54
N ASP A 124 -7.25 -4.31 -12.76
CA ASP A 124 -7.61 -5.33 -13.76
C ASP A 124 -7.23 -4.92 -15.19
N ARG A 125 -7.11 -3.61 -15.45
CA ARG A 125 -6.75 -3.08 -16.78
C ARG A 125 -5.27 -3.28 -17.13
N VAL A 126 -4.45 -3.72 -16.18
CA VAL A 126 -3.04 -4.02 -16.42
C VAL A 126 -2.89 -5.19 -17.40
N CYS A 127 -3.80 -6.16 -17.37
CA CYS A 127 -3.79 -7.33 -18.25
C CYS A 127 -4.04 -7.00 -19.74
N GLU A 128 -4.55 -5.80 -20.04
CA GLU A 128 -4.83 -5.35 -21.40
C GLU A 128 -3.64 -4.64 -22.07
N ARG A 129 -2.52 -4.45 -21.35
CA ARG A 129 -1.36 -3.71 -21.83
C ARG A 129 -0.20 -4.65 -22.14
N ILE A 130 0.54 -4.29 -23.19
CA ILE A 130 1.83 -4.91 -23.49
C ILE A 130 2.91 -4.16 -22.71
N PHE A 131 3.77 -4.91 -22.03
CA PHE A 131 4.91 -4.38 -21.28
C PHE A 131 6.20 -4.81 -21.97
N ASP A 132 7.19 -3.92 -21.97
CA ASP A 132 8.53 -4.21 -22.48
C ASP A 132 9.31 -5.10 -21.50
N VAL A 133 9.04 -4.92 -20.19
CA VAL A 133 9.70 -5.67 -19.12
C VAL A 133 8.66 -6.14 -18.09
N LEU A 134 8.69 -7.43 -17.78
CA LEU A 134 7.94 -8.05 -16.71
C LEU A 134 8.91 -8.52 -15.63
N VAL A 135 8.79 -7.94 -14.43
CA VAL A 135 9.60 -8.28 -13.27
C VAL A 135 8.78 -9.15 -12.34
N VAL A 136 9.28 -10.34 -11.99
CA VAL A 136 8.63 -11.24 -11.04
C VAL A 136 9.35 -11.13 -9.69
N GLY A 137 8.61 -10.65 -8.68
CA GLY A 137 9.10 -10.37 -7.34
C GLY A 137 9.40 -8.88 -7.11
N ALA A 138 8.70 -8.26 -6.15
CA ALA A 138 8.87 -6.88 -5.74
C ALA A 138 9.83 -6.71 -4.56
N GLY A 139 10.84 -7.56 -4.44
CA GLY A 139 11.97 -7.40 -3.52
C GLY A 139 12.91 -6.28 -3.98
N PRO A 140 14.01 -5.98 -3.23
CA PRO A 140 14.94 -4.91 -3.57
C PRO A 140 15.50 -5.02 -4.99
N ALA A 141 15.84 -6.22 -5.45
CA ALA A 141 16.33 -6.44 -6.80
C ALA A 141 15.28 -6.13 -7.88
N GLY A 142 14.05 -6.64 -7.71
CA GLY A 142 12.97 -6.38 -8.64
C GLY A 142 12.55 -4.92 -8.67
N LEU A 143 12.47 -4.27 -7.52
CA LEU A 143 12.18 -2.83 -7.44
C LEU A 143 13.30 -1.99 -8.08
N SER A 144 14.57 -2.36 -7.89
CA SER A 144 15.69 -1.70 -8.58
C SER A 144 15.60 -1.88 -10.09
N THR A 145 15.33 -3.11 -10.56
CA THR A 145 15.12 -3.39 -11.99
C THR A 145 14.00 -2.53 -12.55
N ALA A 146 12.88 -2.43 -11.82
CA ALA A 146 11.75 -1.62 -12.24
C ALA A 146 12.09 -0.12 -12.32
N VAL A 147 12.84 0.41 -11.35
CA VAL A 147 13.30 1.80 -11.36
C VAL A 147 14.18 2.06 -12.57
N TYR A 148 15.21 1.25 -12.79
CA TYR A 148 16.13 1.47 -13.91
C TYR A 148 15.44 1.31 -15.25
N ALA A 149 14.71 0.21 -15.48
CA ALA A 149 14.03 -0.01 -16.75
C ALA A 149 12.99 1.07 -17.07
N ALA A 150 12.19 1.47 -16.08
CA ALA A 150 11.19 2.52 -16.29
C ALA A 150 11.82 3.91 -16.47
N SER A 151 12.97 4.19 -15.84
CA SER A 151 13.70 5.45 -16.02
C SER A 151 14.27 5.60 -17.43
N GLU A 152 14.54 4.49 -18.13
CA GLU A 152 14.95 4.46 -19.55
C GLU A 152 13.73 4.53 -20.52
N GLY A 153 12.53 4.73 -20.00
CA GLY A 153 11.32 4.89 -20.80
C GLY A 153 10.61 3.58 -21.19
N LEU A 154 11.03 2.44 -20.64
CA LEU A 154 10.37 1.16 -20.89
C LEU A 154 9.06 1.05 -20.09
N HIS A 155 8.06 0.38 -20.67
CA HIS A 155 6.84 0.01 -19.97
C HIS A 155 7.12 -1.21 -19.09
N VAL A 156 7.09 -1.01 -17.78
CA VAL A 156 7.45 -2.04 -16.79
C VAL A 156 6.25 -2.45 -15.97
N ALA A 157 6.04 -3.77 -15.83
CA ALA A 157 5.16 -4.35 -14.81
C ALA A 157 5.98 -5.16 -13.80
N VAL A 158 5.64 -5.03 -12.53
CA VAL A 158 6.21 -5.80 -11.42
C VAL A 158 5.11 -6.64 -10.81
N LEU A 159 5.30 -7.95 -10.77
CA LEU A 159 4.38 -8.89 -10.14
C LEU A 159 4.92 -9.34 -8.78
N ASP A 160 4.09 -9.34 -7.77
CA ASP A 160 4.37 -9.99 -6.49
C ASP A 160 3.09 -10.64 -5.96
N CYS A 161 3.23 -11.74 -5.22
CA CYS A 161 2.07 -12.49 -4.74
C CYS A 161 1.55 -12.03 -3.37
N ARG A 162 2.25 -11.11 -2.67
CA ARG A 162 1.85 -10.71 -1.31
C ARG A 162 2.05 -9.23 -1.04
N SER A 163 3.27 -8.71 -1.27
CA SER A 163 3.60 -7.33 -0.93
C SER A 163 4.96 -6.93 -1.51
N PHE A 164 5.14 -5.65 -1.75
CA PHE A 164 6.44 -5.12 -2.12
C PHE A 164 7.45 -5.20 -0.97
N GLY A 165 8.74 -5.22 -1.31
CA GLY A 165 9.86 -5.25 -0.38
C GLY A 165 10.42 -6.65 -0.11
N GLY A 166 9.68 -7.72 -0.44
CA GLY A 166 10.14 -9.09 -0.24
C GLY A 166 10.57 -9.37 1.20
N GLN A 167 11.56 -10.24 1.38
CA GLN A 167 12.12 -10.55 2.71
C GLN A 167 12.85 -9.36 3.33
N ALA A 168 13.49 -8.52 2.53
CA ALA A 168 14.17 -7.33 3.03
C ALA A 168 13.19 -6.35 3.67
N GLY A 169 11.95 -6.25 3.18
CA GLY A 169 10.91 -5.41 3.76
C GLY A 169 10.55 -5.78 5.20
N ALA A 170 10.79 -7.03 5.62
CA ALA A 170 10.56 -7.49 7.00
C ALA A 170 11.75 -7.24 7.94
N SER A 171 12.90 -6.80 7.44
CA SER A 171 14.10 -6.56 8.24
C SER A 171 13.93 -5.32 9.11
N ALA A 172 14.23 -5.44 10.41
CA ALA A 172 14.18 -4.31 11.34
C ALA A 172 15.17 -3.22 10.94
N ARG A 173 16.37 -3.62 10.48
CA ARG A 173 17.44 -2.70 10.05
C ARG A 173 18.29 -3.34 8.98
N ILE A 174 18.64 -2.55 7.96
CA ILE A 174 19.53 -2.89 6.86
C ILE A 174 20.66 -1.85 6.87
N GLU A 175 21.91 -2.30 7.06
CA GLU A 175 23.07 -1.42 7.21
C GLU A 175 24.00 -1.46 6.01
N ASN A 176 23.86 -2.45 5.14
CA ASN A 176 24.72 -2.71 3.99
C ASN A 176 24.06 -2.34 2.64
N TYR A 177 22.99 -1.52 2.64
CA TYR A 177 22.41 -1.03 1.40
C TYR A 177 23.05 0.31 1.02
N LEU A 178 23.55 0.38 -0.22
CA LEU A 178 24.24 1.57 -0.74
C LEU A 178 23.35 2.82 -0.64
N GLY A 179 23.93 3.94 -0.16
CA GLY A 179 23.24 5.22 0.01
C GLY A 179 22.62 5.43 1.40
N PHE A 180 22.71 4.45 2.30
CA PHE A 180 22.17 4.54 3.68
C PHE A 180 23.25 4.26 4.73
N PRO A 181 24.21 5.18 4.94
CA PRO A 181 25.36 4.95 5.81
C PRO A 181 25.00 4.75 7.29
N THR A 182 23.83 5.23 7.71
CA THR A 182 23.30 5.05 9.08
C THR A 182 22.34 3.87 9.19
N GLY A 183 22.16 3.10 8.09
CA GLY A 183 21.15 2.06 8.01
C GLY A 183 19.74 2.60 7.77
N ILE A 184 18.84 1.69 7.41
CA ILE A 184 17.41 1.96 7.16
C ILE A 184 16.59 0.74 7.52
N SER A 185 15.36 0.90 7.98
CA SER A 185 14.44 -0.24 8.14
C SER A 185 14.06 -0.83 6.79
N GLY A 186 13.86 -2.14 6.73
CA GLY A 186 13.47 -2.81 5.50
C GLY A 186 12.19 -2.25 4.91
N GLN A 187 11.19 -1.93 5.75
CA GLN A 187 9.95 -1.32 5.32
C GLN A 187 10.14 0.07 4.70
N ALA A 188 11.00 0.89 5.31
CA ALA A 188 11.29 2.23 4.78
C ALA A 188 12.05 2.15 3.45
N LEU A 189 13.00 1.23 3.32
CA LEU A 189 13.73 0.98 2.07
C LEU A 189 12.77 0.52 0.96
N ALA A 190 11.95 -0.49 1.25
CA ALA A 190 10.97 -1.03 0.31
C ALA A 190 9.96 0.03 -0.13
N GLY A 191 9.43 0.81 0.81
CA GLY A 191 8.49 1.89 0.51
C GLY A 191 9.09 2.96 -0.39
N ARG A 192 10.35 3.36 -0.17
CA ARG A 192 11.05 4.33 -1.04
C ARG A 192 11.26 3.77 -2.44
N ALA A 193 11.73 2.53 -2.56
CA ALA A 193 11.96 1.89 -3.85
C ALA A 193 10.65 1.70 -4.64
N PHE A 194 9.57 1.30 -3.96
CA PHE A 194 8.24 1.17 -4.54
C PHE A 194 7.73 2.50 -5.13
N ILE A 195 7.79 3.59 -4.33
CA ILE A 195 7.36 4.91 -4.76
C ILE A 195 8.25 5.42 -5.91
N GLN A 196 9.56 5.13 -5.86
CA GLN A 196 10.49 5.50 -6.93
C GLN A 196 10.16 4.78 -8.24
N ALA A 197 9.86 3.49 -8.21
CA ALA A 197 9.43 2.74 -9.39
C ALA A 197 8.13 3.30 -9.97
N GLN A 198 7.15 3.61 -9.12
CA GLN A 198 5.89 4.24 -9.55
C GLN A 198 6.11 5.65 -10.14
N LYS A 199 7.05 6.43 -9.61
CA LYS A 199 7.41 7.74 -10.14
C LYS A 199 7.79 7.66 -11.62
N PHE A 200 8.56 6.65 -12.01
CA PHE A 200 8.95 6.42 -13.40
C PHE A 200 7.89 5.67 -14.23
N GLY A 201 6.76 5.32 -13.65
CA GLY A 201 5.63 4.74 -14.37
C GLY A 201 5.53 3.22 -14.32
N ALA A 202 6.40 2.54 -13.57
CA ALA A 202 6.26 1.10 -13.36
C ALA A 202 4.90 0.76 -12.73
N LYS A 203 4.24 -0.26 -13.27
CA LYS A 203 2.98 -0.77 -12.74
C LYS A 203 3.27 -1.88 -11.73
N MET A 204 2.64 -1.77 -10.56
CA MET A 204 2.77 -2.76 -9.49
C MET A 204 1.48 -3.58 -9.44
N ILE A 205 1.65 -4.90 -9.50
CA ILE A 205 0.56 -5.88 -9.46
C ILE A 205 0.88 -6.81 -8.29
N ILE A 206 0.04 -6.77 -7.26
CA ILE A 206 0.19 -7.55 -6.02
C ILE A 206 -0.99 -8.49 -5.86
#